data_62973c70723013057f3c25c0365487ef
#
_entry.id   62973c70723013057f3c25c0365487ef
#
_cell.length_a   1.000
_cell.length_b   1.000
_cell.length_c   1.000
_cell.angle_alpha   90.00
_cell.angle_beta   90.00
_cell.angle_gamma   90.00
#
_symmetry.space_group_name_H-M   'P 1'
#
loop_
_entity.id
_entity.type
_entity.pdbx_description
1 polymer ?
#
loop_
_entity_poly.entity_id
_entity_poly.type
_entity_poly.pdbx_seq_one_letter_code
_entity_poly.pdbx_strand_id
1 'polypeptide(L)'
;MEKTVLVTGSSSGLGKSIIEKFASNGWNTIITYLTHEKEAIEFNNYIINTYKVDSKCFKLDVTSEKSINELNSKVTYLDVLINNAGISIDNDINLKSKDEFMKVVSVNLLGTFLMSKAFGKNMFERKSGSIINISSNNGIDSYYKESIDYDASKAGVINMGHNLANIYSPYVRVNTVCPGWIDTPMNESINPSFKEKEINKILLKRFARPEEVANLVYFLASEDASYINDSVIKIDGGKVC
;
A
#
# COMPACT_ATOMS: atom_id res chain seq x y z
N MET A 1 -1.03 15.20 -20.53
CA MET A 1 -0.79 15.62 -19.13
C MET A 1 0.09 14.56 -18.47
N GLU A 2 1.02 14.98 -17.65
CA GLU A 2 1.84 14.04 -16.87
C GLU A 2 0.98 13.37 -15.82
N LYS A 3 1.06 12.05 -15.72
CA LYS A 3 0.27 11.25 -14.77
C LYS A 3 0.83 11.39 -13.35
N THR A 4 -0.02 11.40 -12.35
CA THR A 4 0.35 11.58 -10.94
C THR A 4 -0.09 10.39 -10.09
N VAL A 5 0.82 9.86 -9.25
CA VAL A 5 0.55 8.82 -8.27
C VAL A 5 0.70 9.36 -6.84
N LEU A 6 -0.22 8.97 -5.96
CA LEU A 6 -0.10 9.15 -4.52
C LEU A 6 0.08 7.80 -3.85
N VAL A 7 1.09 7.68 -3.00
CA VAL A 7 1.36 6.47 -2.23
C VAL A 7 1.34 6.79 -0.74
N THR A 8 0.45 6.14 0.00
CA THR A 8 0.40 6.32 1.46
C THR A 8 1.52 5.57 2.16
N GLY A 9 2.17 6.20 3.16
CA GLY A 9 3.29 5.61 3.91
C GLY A 9 4.49 5.29 3.03
N SER A 10 4.91 6.23 2.21
CA SER A 10 5.91 6.01 1.17
C SER A 10 7.31 6.58 1.47
N SER A 11 7.57 6.98 2.71
CA SER A 11 8.91 7.40 3.14
C SER A 11 9.91 6.25 3.31
N SER A 12 9.44 5.01 3.34
CA SER A 12 10.29 3.81 3.55
C SER A 12 9.69 2.55 2.91
N GLY A 13 10.45 1.47 2.93
CA GLY A 13 10.00 0.12 2.58
C GLY A 13 9.37 -0.01 1.19
N LEU A 14 8.28 -0.76 1.10
CA LEU A 14 7.56 -1.00 -0.16
C LEU A 14 7.07 0.31 -0.79
N GLY A 15 6.51 1.21 0.01
CA GLY A 15 5.99 2.49 -0.49
C GLY A 15 7.07 3.33 -1.19
N LYS A 16 8.30 3.33 -0.67
CA LYS A 16 9.45 3.97 -1.30
C LYS A 16 9.75 3.36 -2.67
N SER A 17 9.83 2.03 -2.76
CA SER A 17 10.08 1.33 -4.04
C SER A 17 8.96 1.54 -5.05
N ILE A 18 7.71 1.66 -4.60
CA ILE A 18 6.60 2.01 -5.48
C ILE A 18 6.79 3.43 -6.06
N ILE A 19 7.09 4.43 -5.24
CA ILE A 19 7.39 5.80 -5.70
C ILE A 19 8.52 5.80 -6.73
N GLU A 20 9.62 5.13 -6.45
CA GLU A 20 10.77 5.04 -7.37
C GLU A 20 10.37 4.41 -8.71
N LYS A 21 9.56 3.35 -8.67
CA LYS A 21 9.07 2.70 -9.89
C LYS A 21 8.23 3.63 -10.75
N PHE A 22 7.32 4.41 -10.15
CA PHE A 22 6.51 5.37 -10.89
C PHE A 22 7.36 6.53 -11.42
N ALA A 23 8.23 7.10 -10.59
CA ALA A 23 9.12 8.20 -10.99
C ALA A 23 10.05 7.81 -12.15
N SER A 24 10.63 6.60 -12.11
CA SER A 24 11.50 6.09 -13.19
C SER A 24 10.77 5.87 -14.51
N ASN A 25 9.43 5.86 -14.50
CA ASN A 25 8.59 5.80 -15.69
C ASN A 25 7.93 7.16 -16.04
N GLY A 26 8.49 8.25 -15.51
CA GLY A 26 8.08 9.62 -15.86
C GLY A 26 6.78 10.10 -15.20
N TRP A 27 6.34 9.47 -14.11
CA TRP A 27 5.16 9.91 -13.37
C TRP A 27 5.54 10.92 -12.29
N ASN A 28 4.70 11.93 -12.13
CA ASN A 28 4.75 12.80 -10.94
C ASN A 28 4.33 12.01 -9.70
N THR A 29 4.93 12.32 -8.57
CA THR A 29 4.74 11.54 -7.35
C THR A 29 4.32 12.38 -6.15
N ILE A 30 3.47 11.80 -5.31
CA ILE A 30 3.09 12.35 -4.03
C ILE A 30 3.49 11.36 -2.94
N ILE A 31 4.53 11.73 -2.21
CA ILE A 31 5.09 10.99 -1.08
C ILE A 31 4.32 11.40 0.17
N THR A 32 3.98 10.42 1.02
CA THR A 32 3.40 10.75 2.32
C THR A 32 4.12 10.06 3.47
N TYR A 33 4.17 10.74 4.61
CA TYR A 33 4.78 10.26 5.86
C TYR A 33 3.92 10.66 7.06
N LEU A 34 4.08 9.96 8.17
CA LEU A 34 3.48 10.34 9.46
C LEU A 34 4.54 10.92 10.42
N THR A 35 5.64 10.21 10.62
CA THR A 35 6.66 10.49 11.64
C THR A 35 8.05 10.81 11.07
N HIS A 36 8.43 10.24 9.95
CA HIS A 36 9.78 10.33 9.38
C HIS A 36 9.87 11.48 8.35
N GLU A 37 9.74 12.73 8.84
CA GLU A 37 9.69 13.92 7.97
C GLU A 37 11.00 14.14 7.23
N LYS A 38 12.12 14.06 7.93
CA LYS A 38 13.44 14.33 7.35
C LYS A 38 13.74 13.35 6.22
N GLU A 39 13.56 12.06 6.47
CA GLU A 39 13.78 11.00 5.49
C GLU A 39 12.84 11.14 4.28
N ALA A 40 11.59 11.55 4.51
CA ALA A 40 10.64 11.78 3.45
C ALA A 40 11.02 12.98 2.56
N ILE A 41 11.52 14.07 3.15
CA ILE A 41 12.00 15.24 2.40
C ILE A 41 13.28 14.90 1.62
N GLU A 42 14.23 14.20 2.22
CA GLU A 42 15.44 13.74 1.55
C GLU A 42 15.10 12.82 0.37
N PHE A 43 14.17 11.91 0.56
CA PHE A 43 13.70 11.03 -0.50
C PHE A 43 12.98 11.79 -1.62
N ASN A 44 12.12 12.76 -1.29
CA ASN A 44 11.47 13.62 -2.28
C ASN A 44 12.50 14.38 -3.16
N ASN A 45 13.54 14.94 -2.54
CA ASN A 45 14.62 15.61 -3.25
C ASN A 45 15.40 14.63 -4.15
N TYR A 46 15.63 13.41 -3.68
CA TYR A 46 16.24 12.35 -4.49
C TYR A 46 15.42 12.05 -5.73
N ILE A 47 14.08 11.88 -5.59
CA ILE A 47 13.18 11.61 -6.72
C ILE A 47 13.24 12.74 -7.76
N ILE A 48 13.14 14.00 -7.34
CA ILE A 48 13.21 15.16 -8.24
C ILE A 48 14.56 15.19 -8.98
N ASN A 49 15.64 15.02 -8.25
CA ASN A 49 16.99 15.14 -8.81
C ASN A 49 17.36 13.98 -9.73
N THR A 50 16.88 12.78 -9.44
CA THR A 50 17.24 11.56 -10.19
C THR A 50 16.36 11.37 -11.42
N TYR A 51 15.05 11.51 -11.26
CA TYR A 51 14.08 11.15 -12.31
C TYR A 51 13.53 12.35 -13.09
N LYS A 52 13.79 13.59 -12.61
CA LYS A 52 13.35 14.83 -13.28
C LYS A 52 11.84 14.94 -13.44
N VAL A 53 11.08 14.41 -12.49
CA VAL A 53 9.62 14.50 -12.40
C VAL A 53 9.22 15.47 -11.28
N ASP A 54 7.98 15.99 -11.32
CA ASP A 54 7.43 16.73 -10.17
C ASP A 54 7.15 15.75 -9.03
N SER A 55 7.63 16.08 -7.84
CA SER A 55 7.43 15.28 -6.64
C SER A 55 7.14 16.17 -5.45
N LYS A 56 6.10 15.80 -4.70
CA LYS A 56 5.66 16.52 -3.51
C LYS A 56 5.62 15.57 -2.32
N CYS A 57 5.91 16.14 -1.15
CA CYS A 57 5.93 15.37 0.10
C CYS A 57 4.99 16.00 1.11
N PHE A 58 4.11 15.20 1.75
CA PHE A 58 3.13 15.68 2.70
C PHE A 58 3.08 14.79 3.95
N LYS A 59 2.91 15.45 5.11
CA LYS A 59 2.54 14.74 6.33
C LYS A 59 1.10 14.27 6.22
N LEU A 60 0.85 13.00 6.52
CA LEU A 60 -0.46 12.37 6.44
C LEU A 60 -0.65 11.37 7.56
N ASP A 61 -1.70 11.59 8.35
CA ASP A 61 -2.29 10.57 9.21
C ASP A 61 -3.52 9.99 8.50
N VAL A 62 -3.41 8.75 8.05
CA VAL A 62 -4.50 8.05 7.32
C VAL A 62 -5.71 7.75 8.21
N THR A 63 -5.59 7.87 9.53
CA THR A 63 -6.70 7.68 10.48
C THR A 63 -7.47 8.97 10.76
N SER A 64 -6.97 10.11 10.28
CA SER A 64 -7.55 11.44 10.51
C SER A 64 -8.23 11.99 9.26
N GLU A 65 -9.57 12.07 9.28
CA GLU A 65 -10.32 12.72 8.19
C GLU A 65 -9.85 14.15 7.93
N LYS A 66 -9.48 14.89 8.99
CA LYS A 66 -8.93 16.25 8.86
C LYS A 66 -7.63 16.24 8.04
N SER A 67 -6.69 15.37 8.38
CA SER A 67 -5.40 15.24 7.67
C SER A 67 -5.61 14.86 6.20
N ILE A 68 -6.54 13.94 5.94
CA ILE A 68 -6.87 13.51 4.57
C ILE A 68 -7.54 14.64 3.77
N ASN A 69 -8.47 15.39 4.36
CA ASN A 69 -9.13 16.50 3.70
C ASN A 69 -8.15 17.65 3.39
N GLU A 70 -7.20 17.95 4.29
CA GLU A 70 -6.12 18.90 4.05
C GLU A 70 -5.22 18.46 2.88
N LEU A 71 -4.88 17.17 2.78
CA LEU A 71 -4.13 16.63 1.65
C LEU A 71 -4.96 16.71 0.36
N ASN A 72 -6.22 16.27 0.40
CA ASN A 72 -7.11 16.26 -0.77
C ASN A 72 -7.33 17.68 -1.35
N SER A 73 -7.36 18.70 -0.51
CA SER A 73 -7.46 20.12 -0.96
C SER A 73 -6.21 20.61 -1.70
N LYS A 74 -5.05 19.99 -1.46
CA LYS A 74 -3.76 20.34 -2.10
C LYS A 74 -3.47 19.50 -3.36
N VAL A 75 -4.16 18.38 -3.52
CA VAL A 75 -3.98 17.43 -4.64
C VAL A 75 -5.15 17.63 -5.61
N THR A 76 -4.97 18.55 -6.55
CA THR A 76 -6.03 18.94 -7.50
C THR A 76 -6.29 17.87 -8.57
N TYR A 77 -5.31 17.01 -8.85
CA TYR A 77 -5.40 15.95 -9.84
C TYR A 77 -4.60 14.72 -9.40
N LEU A 78 -5.21 13.55 -9.51
CA LEU A 78 -4.58 12.29 -9.13
C LEU A 78 -5.05 11.16 -10.05
N ASP A 79 -4.14 10.51 -10.77
CA ASP A 79 -4.46 9.36 -11.64
C ASP A 79 -4.51 8.06 -10.87
N VAL A 80 -3.60 7.88 -9.90
CA VAL A 80 -3.46 6.63 -9.17
C VAL A 80 -3.31 6.87 -7.68
N LEU A 81 -4.15 6.19 -6.89
CA LEU A 81 -4.01 6.09 -5.44
C LEU A 81 -3.48 4.71 -5.06
N ILE A 82 -2.38 4.67 -4.31
CA ILE A 82 -1.86 3.44 -3.72
C ILE A 82 -2.05 3.50 -2.20
N ASN A 83 -2.96 2.69 -1.68
CA ASN A 83 -3.16 2.50 -0.26
C ASN A 83 -2.14 1.50 0.27
N ASN A 84 -0.96 2.00 0.67
CA ASN A 84 0.15 1.18 1.15
C ASN A 84 0.39 1.32 2.66
N ALA A 85 0.00 2.43 3.29
CA ALA A 85 0.19 2.63 4.72
C ALA A 85 -0.36 1.45 5.54
N GLY A 86 0.45 0.92 6.42
CA GLY A 86 0.08 -0.21 7.26
C GLY A 86 1.09 -0.45 8.36
N ILE A 87 0.62 -1.05 9.44
CA ILE A 87 1.41 -1.46 10.60
C ILE A 87 1.04 -2.86 11.03
N SER A 88 1.97 -3.56 11.70
CA SER A 88 1.72 -4.76 12.50
C SER A 88 2.16 -4.51 13.93
N ILE A 89 1.44 -5.07 14.89
CA ILE A 89 1.81 -5.13 16.30
C ILE A 89 1.60 -6.57 16.74
N ASP A 90 2.68 -7.34 16.70
CA ASP A 90 2.61 -8.76 17.00
C ASP A 90 2.60 -8.97 18.54
N ASN A 91 1.64 -9.77 19.01
CA ASN A 91 1.51 -10.09 20.44
C ASN A 91 0.70 -11.38 20.62
N ASP A 92 0.95 -12.11 21.74
CA ASP A 92 0.13 -13.26 22.13
C ASP A 92 -1.32 -12.83 22.33
N ILE A 93 -2.27 -13.67 21.95
CA ILE A 93 -3.71 -13.39 22.03
C ILE A 93 -4.17 -12.96 23.43
N ASN A 94 -3.57 -13.53 24.47
CA ASN A 94 -3.92 -13.23 25.85
C ASN A 94 -3.33 -11.89 26.35
N LEU A 95 -2.32 -11.36 25.64
CA LEU A 95 -1.64 -10.10 25.95
C LEU A 95 -2.06 -8.98 25.00
N LYS A 96 -2.65 -9.30 23.85
CA LYS A 96 -3.12 -8.33 22.85
C LYS A 96 -4.21 -7.44 23.46
N SER A 97 -3.90 -6.16 23.62
CA SER A 97 -4.87 -5.19 24.12
C SER A 97 -5.86 -4.74 23.05
N LYS A 98 -7.02 -4.23 23.50
CA LYS A 98 -8.00 -3.57 22.60
C LYS A 98 -7.37 -2.42 21.84
N ASP A 99 -6.51 -1.64 22.48
CA ASP A 99 -5.90 -0.46 21.87
C ASP A 99 -4.91 -0.83 20.77
N GLU A 100 -4.11 -1.89 20.96
CA GLU A 100 -3.24 -2.44 19.90
C GLU A 100 -4.07 -2.93 18.72
N PHE A 101 -5.09 -3.73 18.99
CA PHE A 101 -6.00 -4.24 17.96
C PHE A 101 -6.62 -3.09 17.15
N MET A 102 -7.22 -2.12 17.83
CA MET A 102 -7.86 -0.98 17.17
C MET A 102 -6.89 -0.08 16.45
N LYS A 103 -5.65 0.06 16.92
CA LYS A 103 -4.61 0.82 16.24
C LYS A 103 -4.26 0.20 14.89
N VAL A 104 -4.07 -1.12 14.83
CA VAL A 104 -3.78 -1.84 13.58
C VAL A 104 -4.96 -1.74 12.61
N VAL A 105 -6.18 -2.02 13.06
CA VAL A 105 -7.40 -1.92 12.24
C VAL A 105 -7.63 -0.48 11.75
N SER A 106 -7.39 0.51 12.60
CA SER A 106 -7.57 1.92 12.23
C SER A 106 -6.60 2.35 11.13
N VAL A 107 -5.34 1.97 11.22
CA VAL A 107 -4.37 2.33 10.17
C VAL A 107 -4.63 1.53 8.89
N ASN A 108 -4.70 0.20 8.99
CA ASN A 108 -4.69 -0.67 7.83
C ASN A 108 -6.02 -0.67 7.06
N LEU A 109 -7.14 -0.70 7.79
CA LEU A 109 -8.47 -0.85 7.18
C LEU A 109 -9.22 0.49 7.10
N LEU A 110 -9.39 1.19 8.21
CA LEU A 110 -10.09 2.48 8.22
C LEU A 110 -9.33 3.52 7.39
N GLY A 111 -7.99 3.58 7.50
CA GLY A 111 -7.16 4.48 6.70
C GLY A 111 -7.32 4.24 5.19
N THR A 112 -7.31 2.97 4.75
CA THR A 112 -7.57 2.60 3.36
C THR A 112 -8.97 3.05 2.90
N PHE A 113 -9.99 2.87 3.76
CA PHE A 113 -11.35 3.34 3.48
C PHE A 113 -11.40 4.87 3.31
N LEU A 114 -10.86 5.62 4.25
CA LEU A 114 -10.92 7.08 4.25
C LEU A 114 -10.20 7.69 3.04
N MET A 115 -9.02 7.17 2.71
CA MET A 115 -8.26 7.58 1.52
C MET A 115 -9.02 7.26 0.24
N SER A 116 -9.56 6.04 0.12
CA SER A 116 -10.35 5.64 -1.06
C SER A 116 -11.63 6.45 -1.20
N LYS A 117 -12.31 6.78 -0.09
CA LYS A 117 -13.50 7.66 -0.08
C LYS A 117 -13.15 9.07 -0.59
N ALA A 118 -12.06 9.66 -0.10
CA ALA A 118 -11.69 11.03 -0.42
C ALA A 118 -11.23 11.19 -1.87
N PHE A 119 -10.32 10.34 -2.33
CA PHE A 119 -9.73 10.45 -3.67
C PHE A 119 -10.52 9.70 -4.74
N GLY A 120 -11.14 8.57 -4.40
CA GLY A 120 -11.96 7.78 -5.32
C GLY A 120 -13.17 8.55 -5.83
N LYS A 121 -13.81 9.37 -4.98
CA LYS A 121 -14.89 10.27 -5.39
C LYS A 121 -14.45 11.21 -6.51
N ASN A 122 -13.31 11.89 -6.34
CA ASN A 122 -12.78 12.82 -7.33
C ASN A 122 -12.42 12.10 -8.64
N MET A 123 -11.84 10.90 -8.57
CA MET A 123 -11.56 10.06 -9.73
C MET A 123 -12.83 9.66 -10.46
N PHE A 124 -13.87 9.24 -9.72
CA PHE A 124 -15.15 8.84 -10.30
C PHE A 124 -15.85 10.02 -11.02
N GLU A 125 -15.88 11.20 -10.41
CA GLU A 125 -16.45 12.41 -11.00
C GLU A 125 -15.73 12.82 -12.30
N ARG A 126 -14.40 12.63 -12.36
CA ARG A 126 -13.60 12.85 -13.59
C ARG A 126 -13.68 11.71 -14.60
N LYS A 127 -14.32 10.61 -14.24
CA LYS A 127 -14.42 9.38 -15.06
C LYS A 127 -13.05 8.77 -15.43
N SER A 128 -12.08 8.84 -14.53
CA SER A 128 -10.73 8.32 -14.77
C SER A 128 -9.98 8.12 -13.45
N GLY A 129 -9.36 6.97 -13.27
CA GLY A 129 -8.49 6.69 -12.13
C GLY A 129 -8.21 5.21 -11.90
N SER A 130 -7.25 4.94 -11.03
CA SER A 130 -6.97 3.59 -10.52
C SER A 130 -6.65 3.65 -9.03
N ILE A 131 -7.21 2.72 -8.27
CA ILE A 131 -6.91 2.53 -6.84
C ILE A 131 -6.29 1.14 -6.68
N ILE A 132 -5.14 1.07 -6.01
CA ILE A 132 -4.51 -0.19 -5.67
C ILE A 132 -4.35 -0.27 -4.17
N ASN A 133 -4.94 -1.30 -3.57
CA ASN A 133 -4.84 -1.57 -2.14
C ASN A 133 -3.74 -2.59 -1.88
N ILE A 134 -2.83 -2.28 -0.97
CA ILE A 134 -1.82 -3.24 -0.52
C ILE A 134 -2.36 -3.98 0.70
N SER A 135 -2.77 -5.22 0.44
CA SER A 135 -3.18 -6.17 1.48
C SER A 135 -1.99 -7.05 1.90
N SER A 136 -2.22 -8.33 2.08
CA SER A 136 -1.22 -9.35 2.41
C SER A 136 -1.77 -10.74 2.04
N ASN A 137 -0.90 -11.71 1.80
CA ASN A 137 -1.32 -13.12 1.73
C ASN A 137 -1.94 -13.61 3.05
N ASN A 138 -1.66 -12.94 4.18
CA ASN A 138 -2.34 -13.17 5.46
C ASN A 138 -3.84 -12.87 5.41
N GLY A 139 -4.28 -11.99 4.52
CA GLY A 139 -5.70 -11.74 4.30
C GLY A 139 -6.40 -12.81 3.45
N ILE A 140 -5.68 -13.77 2.87
CA ILE A 140 -6.21 -14.82 1.99
C ILE A 140 -6.12 -16.20 2.67
N ASP A 141 -4.92 -16.73 2.84
CA ASP A 141 -4.66 -18.13 3.16
C ASP A 141 -3.41 -18.35 4.01
N SER A 142 -2.82 -17.31 4.54
CA SER A 142 -1.70 -17.37 5.46
C SER A 142 -2.10 -16.86 6.82
N TYR A 143 -1.57 -17.46 7.88
CA TYR A 143 -1.91 -17.09 9.25
C TYR A 143 -0.65 -16.94 10.08
N TYR A 144 -0.61 -15.88 10.88
CA TYR A 144 0.40 -15.72 11.89
C TYR A 144 -0.28 -15.42 13.24
N LYS A 145 -0.21 -16.37 14.16
CA LYS A 145 -1.01 -16.38 15.40
C LYS A 145 -0.85 -15.15 16.29
N GLU A 146 0.26 -14.40 16.14
CA GLU A 146 0.55 -13.21 16.93
C GLU A 146 0.06 -11.92 16.25
N SER A 147 -0.41 -11.99 14.99
CA SER A 147 -0.87 -10.86 14.19
C SER A 147 -2.36 -10.91 13.83
N ILE A 148 -3.20 -11.39 14.73
CA ILE A 148 -4.64 -11.60 14.49
C ILE A 148 -5.38 -10.33 14.01
N ASP A 149 -5.00 -9.17 14.53
CA ASP A 149 -5.50 -7.85 14.13
C ASP A 149 -5.04 -7.45 12.72
N TYR A 150 -3.78 -7.72 12.42
CA TYR A 150 -3.22 -7.49 11.08
C TYR A 150 -3.92 -8.37 10.04
N ASP A 151 -4.00 -9.68 10.28
CA ASP A 151 -4.63 -10.64 9.38
C ASP A 151 -6.09 -10.27 9.12
N ALA A 152 -6.85 -9.96 10.18
CA ALA A 152 -8.22 -9.49 10.07
C ALA A 152 -8.34 -8.18 9.28
N SER A 153 -7.42 -7.21 9.52
CA SER A 153 -7.41 -5.95 8.79
C SER A 153 -7.14 -6.14 7.30
N LYS A 154 -6.20 -7.03 6.94
CA LYS A 154 -5.83 -7.30 5.55
C LYS A 154 -6.90 -8.10 4.80
N ALA A 155 -7.61 -9.01 5.46
CA ALA A 155 -8.82 -9.64 4.92
C ALA A 155 -9.93 -8.60 4.68
N GLY A 156 -10.10 -7.66 5.61
CA GLY A 156 -11.04 -6.54 5.46
C GLY A 156 -10.70 -5.65 4.26
N VAL A 157 -9.43 -5.36 4.01
CA VAL A 157 -8.97 -4.59 2.84
C VAL A 157 -9.32 -5.30 1.53
N ILE A 158 -9.19 -6.62 1.47
CA ILE A 158 -9.58 -7.41 0.28
C ILE A 158 -11.07 -7.26 0.02
N ASN A 159 -11.90 -7.54 1.02
CA ASN A 159 -13.36 -7.44 0.87
C ASN A 159 -13.81 -6.02 0.52
N MET A 160 -13.22 -5.02 1.15
CA MET A 160 -13.48 -3.61 0.83
C MET A 160 -13.07 -3.27 -0.61
N GLY A 161 -12.00 -3.85 -1.12
CA GLY A 161 -11.56 -3.70 -2.51
C GLY A 161 -12.65 -4.07 -3.50
N HIS A 162 -13.33 -5.20 -3.29
CA HIS A 162 -14.48 -5.64 -4.11
C HIS A 162 -15.62 -4.61 -4.09
N ASN A 163 -15.97 -4.10 -2.90
CA ASN A 163 -17.00 -3.07 -2.78
C ASN A 163 -16.62 -1.77 -3.50
N LEU A 164 -15.38 -1.31 -3.35
CA LEU A 164 -14.89 -0.08 -4.00
C LEU A 164 -14.86 -0.23 -5.52
N ALA A 165 -14.46 -1.41 -6.04
CA ALA A 165 -14.49 -1.69 -7.46
C ALA A 165 -15.91 -1.57 -8.03
N ASN A 166 -16.90 -2.09 -7.31
CA ASN A 166 -18.31 -1.98 -7.70
C ASN A 166 -18.80 -0.52 -7.67
N ILE A 167 -18.51 0.21 -6.58
CA ILE A 167 -18.95 1.59 -6.35
C ILE A 167 -18.38 2.54 -7.42
N TYR A 168 -17.11 2.38 -7.80
CA TYR A 168 -16.42 3.31 -8.69
C TYR A 168 -16.39 2.88 -10.17
N SER A 169 -16.95 1.70 -10.50
CA SER A 169 -17.13 1.29 -11.90
C SER A 169 -18.15 2.19 -12.61
N PRO A 170 -18.03 2.38 -13.94
CA PRO A 170 -17.02 1.83 -14.84
C PRO A 170 -15.77 2.72 -15.00
N TYR A 171 -15.58 3.75 -14.19
CA TYR A 171 -14.62 4.82 -14.46
C TYR A 171 -13.31 4.66 -13.71
N VAL A 172 -13.30 3.98 -12.56
CA VAL A 172 -12.12 3.78 -11.74
C VAL A 172 -11.91 2.30 -11.50
N ARG A 173 -10.73 1.80 -11.83
CA ARG A 173 -10.37 0.42 -11.54
C ARG A 173 -9.86 0.32 -10.09
N VAL A 174 -10.29 -0.71 -9.39
CA VAL A 174 -9.81 -1.00 -8.03
C VAL A 174 -9.31 -2.43 -7.97
N ASN A 175 -8.04 -2.60 -7.62
CA ASN A 175 -7.40 -3.91 -7.48
C ASN A 175 -6.68 -4.02 -6.14
N THR A 176 -6.52 -5.23 -5.65
CA THR A 176 -5.84 -5.51 -4.38
C THR A 176 -4.64 -6.42 -4.62
N VAL A 177 -3.47 -5.97 -4.19
CA VAL A 177 -2.22 -6.74 -4.22
C VAL A 177 -1.99 -7.36 -2.84
N CYS A 178 -1.69 -8.64 -2.81
CA CYS A 178 -1.47 -9.43 -1.60
C CYS A 178 -0.04 -10.00 -1.59
N PRO A 179 0.94 -9.22 -1.12
CA PRO A 179 2.30 -9.70 -1.01
C PRO A 179 2.46 -10.78 0.08
N GLY A 180 3.47 -11.64 -0.10
CA GLY A 180 4.04 -12.42 0.98
C GLY A 180 5.12 -11.64 1.73
N TRP A 181 6.13 -12.36 2.23
CA TRP A 181 7.27 -11.73 2.89
C TRP A 181 8.10 -10.88 1.92
N ILE A 182 8.33 -9.63 2.30
CA ILE A 182 9.14 -8.65 1.54
C ILE A 182 10.35 -8.25 2.38
N ASP A 183 11.51 -8.13 1.77
CA ASP A 183 12.75 -7.68 2.42
C ASP A 183 12.73 -6.16 2.59
N THR A 184 12.12 -5.71 3.69
CA THR A 184 11.91 -4.30 4.02
C THR A 184 12.32 -4.02 5.46
N PRO A 185 12.53 -2.73 5.85
CA PRO A 185 12.83 -2.36 7.23
C PRO A 185 11.82 -2.88 8.26
N MET A 186 10.55 -3.05 7.89
CA MET A 186 9.53 -3.66 8.75
C MET A 186 9.93 -5.09 9.21
N ASN A 187 10.72 -5.80 8.41
CA ASN A 187 11.12 -7.18 8.62
C ASN A 187 12.58 -7.34 9.06
N GLU A 188 13.33 -6.24 9.28
CA GLU A 188 14.75 -6.31 9.69
C GLU A 188 14.96 -6.90 11.09
N SER A 189 14.01 -6.69 12.00
CA SER A 189 14.08 -7.20 13.37
C SER A 189 13.64 -8.66 13.52
N ILE A 190 13.25 -9.33 12.44
CA ILE A 190 12.83 -10.74 12.47
C ILE A 190 14.02 -11.61 12.87
N ASN A 191 13.78 -12.50 13.85
CA ASN A 191 14.76 -13.48 14.29
C ASN A 191 15.26 -14.33 13.11
N PRO A 192 16.59 -14.49 12.90
CA PRO A 192 17.15 -15.23 11.77
C PRO A 192 16.61 -16.66 11.62
N SER A 193 16.43 -17.38 12.72
CA SER A 193 15.88 -18.76 12.67
C SER A 193 14.41 -18.79 12.25
N PHE A 194 13.63 -17.76 12.58
CA PHE A 194 12.27 -17.60 12.10
C PHE A 194 12.26 -17.24 10.62
N LYS A 195 13.11 -16.27 10.19
CA LYS A 195 13.26 -15.89 8.78
C LYS A 195 13.59 -17.11 7.90
N GLU A 196 14.52 -17.97 8.33
CA GLU A 196 14.89 -19.20 7.62
C GLU A 196 13.70 -20.17 7.51
N LYS A 197 12.93 -20.38 8.59
CA LYS A 197 11.73 -21.21 8.57
C LYS A 197 10.69 -20.69 7.57
N GLU A 198 10.46 -19.38 7.52
CA GLU A 198 9.52 -18.78 6.58
C GLU A 198 10.01 -18.86 5.13
N ILE A 199 11.32 -18.66 4.88
CA ILE A 199 11.95 -18.86 3.57
C ILE A 199 11.74 -20.29 3.08
N ASN A 200 11.89 -21.29 3.96
CA ASN A 200 11.70 -22.68 3.59
C ASN A 200 10.28 -23.05 3.16
N LYS A 201 9.27 -22.27 3.60
CA LYS A 201 7.88 -22.42 3.16
C LYS A 201 7.60 -21.76 1.80
N ILE A 202 8.46 -20.85 1.34
CA ILE A 202 8.31 -20.17 0.05
C ILE A 202 8.90 -21.05 -1.06
N LEU A 203 8.17 -21.26 -2.15
CA LEU A 203 8.66 -22.07 -3.27
C LEU A 203 9.91 -21.46 -3.93
N LEU A 204 9.96 -20.11 -4.06
CA LEU A 204 11.12 -19.40 -4.59
C LEU A 204 12.29 -19.26 -3.60
N LYS A 205 12.17 -19.80 -2.37
CA LYS A 205 13.22 -19.89 -1.34
C LYS A 205 13.88 -18.54 -0.96
N ARG A 206 13.14 -17.45 -1.01
CA ARG A 206 13.57 -16.13 -0.58
C ARG A 206 12.38 -15.20 -0.30
N PHE A 207 12.61 -14.15 0.43
CA PHE A 207 11.68 -13.02 0.48
C PHE A 207 11.70 -12.27 -0.85
N ALA A 208 10.59 -11.60 -1.18
CA ALA A 208 10.53 -10.74 -2.35
C ALA A 208 11.36 -9.46 -2.12
N ARG A 209 11.99 -8.96 -3.17
CA ARG A 209 12.49 -7.60 -3.15
C ARG A 209 11.33 -6.60 -3.30
N PRO A 210 11.35 -5.44 -2.63
CA PRO A 210 10.30 -4.44 -2.76
C PRO A 210 9.98 -4.04 -4.21
N GLU A 211 11.02 -4.02 -5.07
CA GLU A 211 10.88 -3.68 -6.50
C GLU A 211 10.03 -4.69 -7.28
N GLU A 212 10.03 -5.95 -6.85
CA GLU A 212 9.22 -7.00 -7.51
C GLU A 212 7.73 -6.75 -7.27
N VAL A 213 7.37 -6.30 -6.08
CA VAL A 213 5.99 -5.90 -5.76
C VAL A 213 5.64 -4.57 -6.42
N ALA A 214 6.57 -3.60 -6.42
CA ALA A 214 6.39 -2.31 -7.07
C ALA A 214 6.14 -2.45 -8.59
N ASN A 215 6.79 -3.41 -9.25
CA ASN A 215 6.57 -3.72 -10.66
C ASN A 215 5.13 -4.16 -10.95
N LEU A 216 4.56 -5.03 -10.10
CA LEU A 216 3.17 -5.46 -10.22
C LEU A 216 2.20 -4.29 -9.97
N VAL A 217 2.46 -3.48 -8.95
CA VAL A 217 1.64 -2.29 -8.63
C VAL A 217 1.63 -1.31 -9.80
N TYR A 218 2.80 -1.05 -10.39
CA TYR A 218 2.90 -0.18 -11.56
C TYR A 218 2.15 -0.75 -12.78
N PHE A 219 2.30 -2.04 -13.07
CA PHE A 219 1.55 -2.71 -14.13
C PHE A 219 0.04 -2.55 -13.94
N LEU A 220 -0.48 -2.82 -12.75
CA LEU A 220 -1.90 -2.70 -12.45
C LEU A 220 -2.42 -1.25 -12.56
N ALA A 221 -1.56 -0.27 -12.33
CA ALA A 221 -1.90 1.15 -12.51
C ALA A 221 -1.89 1.60 -13.97
N SER A 222 -1.14 0.91 -14.82
CA SER A 222 -0.94 1.27 -16.23
C SER A 222 -2.14 0.93 -17.15
N GLU A 223 -2.10 1.40 -18.39
CA GLU A 223 -3.08 1.07 -19.44
C GLU A 223 -2.99 -0.41 -19.86
N ASP A 224 -1.84 -1.05 -19.68
CA ASP A 224 -1.66 -2.48 -19.98
C ASP A 224 -2.57 -3.38 -19.12
N ALA A 225 -3.03 -2.85 -17.97
CA ALA A 225 -3.99 -3.50 -17.07
C ALA A 225 -5.42 -2.94 -17.21
N SER A 226 -5.77 -2.30 -18.33
CA SER A 226 -7.06 -1.61 -18.53
C SER A 226 -8.29 -2.52 -18.36
N TYR A 227 -8.15 -3.82 -18.56
CA TYR A 227 -9.23 -4.80 -18.36
C TYR A 227 -9.13 -5.57 -17.03
N ILE A 228 -8.19 -5.17 -16.14
CA ILE A 228 -8.05 -5.76 -14.79
C ILE A 228 -8.72 -4.82 -13.79
N ASN A 229 -9.86 -5.26 -13.27
CA ASN A 229 -10.63 -4.58 -12.22
C ASN A 229 -11.15 -5.63 -11.24
N ASP A 230 -11.35 -5.26 -9.98
CA ASP A 230 -11.87 -6.14 -8.92
C ASP A 230 -11.03 -7.41 -8.69
N SER A 231 -9.73 -7.33 -8.96
CA SER A 231 -8.84 -8.48 -8.86
C SER A 231 -8.04 -8.47 -7.57
N VAL A 232 -7.90 -9.66 -6.98
CA VAL A 232 -7.04 -9.91 -5.81
C VAL A 232 -5.84 -10.71 -6.30
N ILE A 233 -4.66 -10.11 -6.28
CA ILE A 233 -3.47 -10.70 -6.89
C ILE A 233 -2.42 -10.99 -5.83
N LYS A 234 -2.15 -12.26 -5.63
CA LYS A 234 -1.12 -12.77 -4.73
C LYS A 234 0.26 -12.66 -5.39
N ILE A 235 1.24 -12.12 -4.65
CA ILE A 235 2.64 -12.06 -5.04
C ILE A 235 3.50 -12.47 -3.83
N ASP A 236 3.66 -13.75 -3.63
CA ASP A 236 4.24 -14.34 -2.42
C ASP A 236 5.32 -15.40 -2.70
N GLY A 237 5.73 -15.54 -3.94
CA GLY A 237 6.73 -16.55 -4.34
C GLY A 237 6.22 -17.99 -4.27
N GLY A 238 4.89 -18.17 -4.15
CA GLY A 238 4.27 -19.49 -4.03
C GLY A 238 4.48 -20.08 -2.64
N LYS A 239 3.95 -19.45 -1.61
CA LYS A 239 4.00 -19.97 -0.23
C LYS A 239 3.13 -21.21 -0.10
N VAL A 240 3.72 -22.29 0.42
CA VAL A 240 2.98 -23.49 0.83
C VAL A 240 2.36 -23.24 2.20
N CYS A 241 1.06 -23.45 2.31
CA CYS A 241 0.31 -23.38 3.57
C CYS A 241 0.59 -24.58 4.48
#